data_ba45fb36d8541127c495125a28e606b6
#
_entry.id   ba45fb36d8541127c495125a28e606b6
#
_cell.length_a   1.000
_cell.length_b   1.000
_cell.length_c   1.000
_cell.angle_alpha   90.00
_cell.angle_beta   90.00
_cell.angle_gamma   90.00
#
_symmetry.space_group_name_H-M   'P 1'
#
loop_
_entity.id
_entity.type
_entity.pdbx_description
1 polymer ?
#
loop_
_entity_poly.entity_id
_entity_poly.type
_entity_poly.pdbx_seq_one_letter_code
_entity_poly.pdbx_strand_id
1 'polypeptide(L)'
;MDIRDIEPGKSYACKFKAEMMLDNFGRPPGLSDVPLKGPGWYESFGLIKVRDSETKLFRIEDLKGDAKGKTYTVPWDQCWDIDEAELVE
;
A
#
# COMPACT_ATOMS: atom_id res chain seq x y z
N MET A 1 5.13 -11.08 10.68
CA MET A 1 6.48 -10.50 10.85
C MET A 1 6.37 -9.11 11.44
N ASP A 2 7.22 -8.77 12.36
CA ASP A 2 7.29 -7.43 12.93
C ASP A 2 8.02 -6.49 11.96
N ILE A 3 7.60 -5.24 11.89
CA ILE A 3 8.24 -4.20 11.06
C ILE A 3 9.75 -4.10 11.38
N ARG A 4 10.15 -4.33 12.64
CA ARG A 4 11.55 -4.28 13.05
C ARG A 4 12.41 -5.41 12.48
N ASP A 5 11.77 -6.45 11.96
CA ASP A 5 12.47 -7.62 11.40
C ASP A 5 12.71 -7.49 9.90
N ILE A 6 12.33 -6.36 9.30
CA ILE A 6 12.56 -6.09 7.89
C ILE A 6 14.06 -5.87 7.65
N GLU A 7 14.64 -6.68 6.77
CA GLU A 7 16.05 -6.62 6.42
C GLU A 7 16.27 -5.88 5.10
N PRO A 8 17.34 -5.06 5.01
CA PRO A 8 17.70 -4.42 3.74
C PRO A 8 18.02 -5.47 2.66
N GLY A 9 17.65 -5.18 1.42
CA GLY A 9 17.92 -6.05 0.29
C GLY A 9 16.92 -7.16 0.05
N LYS A 10 15.98 -7.35 0.97
CA LYS A 10 14.88 -8.29 0.80
C LYS A 10 13.60 -7.58 0.42
N SER A 11 12.71 -8.29 -0.26
CA SER A 11 11.40 -7.76 -0.65
C SER A 11 10.33 -8.29 0.29
N TYR A 12 9.40 -7.42 0.65
CA TYR A 12 8.30 -7.75 1.55
C TYR A 12 6.99 -7.27 0.95
N ALA A 13 5.94 -8.02 1.23
CA ALA A 13 4.58 -7.63 0.90
C ALA A 13 3.76 -7.52 2.19
N CYS A 14 2.74 -6.70 2.17
CA CYS A 14 1.88 -6.52 3.35
C CYS A 14 0.48 -6.11 2.93
N LYS A 15 -0.45 -6.27 3.86
CA LYS A 15 -1.74 -5.61 3.76
C LYS A 15 -1.61 -4.20 4.29
N PHE A 16 -2.32 -3.25 3.68
CA PHE A 16 -2.28 -1.86 4.11
C PHE A 16 -3.63 -1.20 3.95
N LYS A 17 -3.81 -0.09 4.65
CA LYS A 17 -4.93 0.82 4.44
C LYS A 17 -4.41 2.25 4.37
N ALA A 18 -4.99 3.03 3.48
CA ALA A 18 -4.63 4.43 3.30
C ALA A 18 -5.89 5.28 3.21
N GLU A 19 -5.90 6.41 3.90
CA GLU A 19 -7.00 7.36 3.80
C GLU A 19 -6.82 8.20 2.55
N MET A 20 -7.86 8.25 1.72
CA MET A 20 -7.83 9.02 0.48
C MET A 20 -9.25 9.28 -0.02
N MET A 21 -9.36 10.17 -1.00
CA MET A 21 -10.63 10.38 -1.70
C MET A 21 -10.94 9.15 -2.55
N LEU A 22 -12.15 8.62 -2.42
CA LEU A 22 -12.60 7.43 -3.13
C LEU A 22 -13.85 7.76 -3.95
N ASP A 23 -14.07 6.99 -5.01
CA ASP A 23 -15.32 7.06 -5.79
C ASP A 23 -16.45 6.27 -5.11
N ASN A 24 -17.62 6.22 -5.74
CA ASN A 24 -18.79 5.50 -5.20
C ASN A 24 -18.57 3.99 -5.05
N PHE A 25 -17.57 3.45 -5.71
CA PHE A 25 -17.24 2.04 -5.68
C PHE A 25 -16.09 1.71 -4.73
N GLY A 26 -15.61 2.73 -3.97
CA GLY A 26 -14.50 2.56 -3.06
C GLY A 26 -13.14 2.49 -3.74
N ARG A 27 -13.01 2.96 -4.97
CA ARG A 27 -11.75 2.92 -5.74
C ARG A 27 -10.95 4.21 -5.58
N PRO A 28 -9.61 4.12 -5.61
CA PRO A 28 -8.74 5.29 -5.54
C PRO A 28 -8.93 6.25 -6.74
N PRO A 29 -8.53 7.53 -6.59
CA PRO A 29 -8.63 8.51 -7.67
C PRO A 29 -7.73 8.15 -8.85
N GLY A 30 -8.12 8.62 -10.04
CA GLY A 30 -7.33 8.47 -11.26
C GLY A 30 -7.47 7.15 -11.99
N LEU A 31 -8.40 6.29 -11.57
CA LEU A 31 -8.64 5.00 -12.24
C LEU A 31 -9.73 5.06 -13.28
N SER A 32 -10.60 6.04 -13.21
CA SER A 32 -11.73 6.21 -14.14
C SER A 32 -12.22 7.65 -14.10
N ASP A 33 -13.14 7.98 -15.01
CA ASP A 33 -13.78 9.29 -15.05
C ASP A 33 -14.92 9.43 -14.02
N VAL A 34 -15.10 8.44 -13.17
CA VAL A 34 -16.12 8.49 -12.13
C VAL A 34 -15.76 9.54 -11.08
N PRO A 35 -16.69 10.46 -10.76
CA PRO A 35 -16.41 11.47 -9.74
C PRO A 35 -16.10 10.86 -8.37
N LEU A 36 -15.22 11.50 -7.62
CA LEU A 36 -14.91 11.10 -6.26
C LEU A 36 -16.08 11.45 -5.36
N LYS A 37 -16.45 10.50 -4.51
CA LYS A 37 -17.53 10.66 -3.54
C LYS A 37 -17.08 11.40 -2.27
N GLY A 38 -15.92 11.03 -1.74
CA GLY A 38 -15.41 11.60 -0.50
C GLY A 38 -14.28 10.78 0.10
N PRO A 39 -13.76 11.21 1.26
CA PRO A 39 -12.68 10.51 1.92
C PRO A 39 -13.13 9.15 2.46
N GLY A 40 -12.21 8.20 2.48
CA GLY A 40 -12.44 6.86 3.01
C GLY A 40 -11.13 6.11 3.14
N TRP A 41 -11.23 4.89 3.66
CA TRP A 41 -10.07 4.01 3.79
C TRP A 41 -10.02 3.04 2.62
N TYR A 42 -8.91 3.08 1.89
CA TYR A 42 -8.63 2.11 0.84
C TYR A 42 -7.73 1.02 1.40
N GLU A 43 -8.21 -0.22 1.38
CA GLU A 43 -7.45 -1.38 1.83
C GLU A 43 -7.02 -2.22 0.64
N SER A 44 -5.77 -2.66 0.65
CA SER A 44 -5.26 -3.52 -0.39
C SER A 44 -4.06 -4.32 0.12
N PHE A 45 -3.42 -5.02 -0.81
CA PHE A 45 -2.20 -5.77 -0.58
C PHE A 45 -1.13 -5.23 -1.51
N GLY A 46 0.06 -4.97 -0.99
CA GLY A 46 1.09 -4.33 -1.78
C GLY A 46 2.50 -4.78 -1.44
N LEU A 47 3.42 -4.41 -2.35
CA LEU A 47 4.85 -4.65 -2.20
C LEU A 47 5.51 -3.41 -1.60
N ILE A 48 6.29 -3.60 -0.54
CA ILE A 48 7.01 -2.51 0.10
C ILE A 48 8.22 -2.15 -0.78
N LYS A 49 8.19 -0.96 -1.39
CA LYS A 49 9.24 -0.47 -2.29
C LYS A 49 10.30 0.33 -1.55
N VAL A 50 9.89 1.14 -0.58
CA VAL A 50 10.78 2.00 0.20
C VAL A 50 10.36 1.95 1.66
N ARG A 51 11.33 1.83 2.54
CA ARG A 51 11.14 1.91 3.98
C ARG A 51 11.88 3.14 4.49
N ASP A 52 11.15 4.06 5.10
CA ASP A 52 11.74 5.24 5.74
C ASP A 52 11.65 5.10 7.25
N SER A 53 12.81 4.92 7.89
CA SER A 53 12.89 4.73 9.34
C SER A 53 12.72 6.03 10.13
N GLU A 54 13.02 7.17 9.52
CA GLU A 54 12.90 8.47 10.19
C GLU A 54 11.45 8.92 10.30
N THR A 55 10.72 8.83 9.20
CA THR A 55 9.31 9.23 9.16
C THR A 55 8.36 8.09 9.50
N LYS A 56 8.86 6.86 9.60
CA LYS A 56 8.09 5.63 9.84
C LYS A 56 7.00 5.43 8.79
N LEU A 57 7.37 5.61 7.53
CA LEU A 57 6.50 5.45 6.38
C LEU A 57 7.02 4.34 5.47
N PHE A 58 6.10 3.67 4.80
CA PHE A 58 6.40 2.79 3.68
C PHE A 58 5.88 3.41 2.40
N ARG A 59 6.62 3.20 1.32
CA ARG A 59 6.10 3.39 -0.03
C ARG A 59 5.71 2.02 -0.56
N ILE A 60 4.43 1.85 -0.88
CA ILE A 60 3.85 0.54 -1.21
C ILE A 60 3.27 0.59 -2.62
N GLU A 61 3.66 -0.38 -3.46
CA GLU A 61 3.06 -0.57 -4.77
C GLU A 61 1.89 -1.54 -4.66
N ASP A 62 0.72 -1.12 -5.07
CA ASP A 62 -0.49 -1.94 -5.04
C ASP A 62 -0.35 -3.13 -6.00
N LEU A 63 -0.60 -4.33 -5.48
CA LEU A 63 -0.52 -5.57 -6.26
C LEU A 63 -1.88 -6.15 -6.59
N LYS A 64 -2.96 -5.50 -6.17
CA LYS A 64 -4.29 -6.08 -6.23
C LYS A 64 -5.31 -5.12 -6.85
N GLY A 65 -6.24 -5.69 -7.62
CA GLY A 65 -7.40 -4.95 -8.10
C GLY A 65 -7.10 -3.96 -9.21
N ASP A 66 -8.01 -2.99 -9.35
CA ASP A 66 -7.97 -1.99 -10.41
C ASP A 66 -6.81 -1.00 -10.25
N ALA A 67 -6.32 -0.83 -9.02
CA ALA A 67 -5.23 0.08 -8.71
C ALA A 67 -3.85 -0.56 -8.79
N LYS A 68 -3.75 -1.77 -9.33
CA LYS A 68 -2.48 -2.50 -9.46
C LYS A 68 -1.42 -1.64 -10.16
N GLY A 69 -0.26 -1.52 -9.54
CA GLY A 69 0.85 -0.72 -10.05
C GLY A 69 0.93 0.70 -9.51
N LYS A 70 -0.12 1.19 -8.85
CA LYS A 70 -0.06 2.49 -8.18
C LYS A 70 0.72 2.40 -6.89
N THR A 71 1.39 3.49 -6.53
CA THR A 71 2.23 3.58 -5.33
C THR A 71 1.59 4.54 -4.33
N TYR A 72 1.59 4.12 -3.07
CA TYR A 72 1.06 4.93 -1.97
C TYR A 72 2.10 5.04 -0.86
N THR A 73 2.10 6.18 -0.16
CA THR A 73 2.88 6.36 1.05
C THR A 73 1.98 6.10 2.25
N VAL A 74 2.35 5.13 3.08
CA VAL A 74 1.50 4.63 4.17
C VAL A 74 2.32 4.57 5.47
N PRO A 75 1.79 5.08 6.58
CA PRO A 75 2.45 4.93 7.87
C PRO A 75 2.59 3.46 8.28
N TRP A 76 3.63 3.14 9.02
CA TRP A 76 3.90 1.77 9.45
C TRP A 76 2.75 1.15 10.25
N ASP A 77 2.04 1.95 11.04
CA ASP A 77 0.92 1.48 11.85
C ASP A 77 -0.34 1.17 11.03
N GLN A 78 -0.35 1.53 9.76
CA GLN A 78 -1.44 1.20 8.83
C GLN A 78 -1.13 -0.02 7.96
N CYS A 79 -0.08 -0.77 8.29
CA CYS A 79 0.34 -1.97 7.58
C CYS A 79 0.33 -3.16 8.53
N TRP A 80 -0.07 -4.32 8.02
CA TRP A 80 -0.11 -5.57 8.79
C TRP A 80 0.13 -6.76 7.87
N ASP A 81 0.28 -7.95 8.47
CA ASP A 81 0.56 -9.19 7.75
C ASP A 81 1.77 -9.03 6.80
N ILE A 82 2.88 -8.53 7.36
CA ILE A 82 4.11 -8.32 6.60
C ILE A 82 4.84 -9.66 6.46
N ASP A 83 5.07 -10.09 5.22
CA ASP A 83 5.77 -11.31 4.91
C ASP A 83 6.80 -11.08 3.81
N GLU A 84 7.85 -11.89 3.83
CA GLU A 84 8.84 -11.86 2.77
C GLU A 84 8.19 -12.31 1.46
N ALA A 85 8.36 -11.50 0.41
CA ALA A 85 7.78 -11.76 -0.89
C ALA A 85 8.87 -12.19 -1.87
N GLU A 86 8.60 -13.27 -2.61
CA GLU A 86 9.42 -13.62 -3.77
C GLU A 86 8.98 -12.76 -4.96
N LEU A 87 9.96 -12.03 -5.51
CA LEU A 87 9.72 -11.34 -6.77
C LEU A 87 9.82 -12.38 -7.90
N VAL A 88 8.68 -12.75 -8.41
CA VAL A 88 8.62 -13.57 -9.64
C VAL A 88 8.67 -12.59 -10.81
N GLU A 89 9.76 -12.59 -11.48
CA GLU A 89 9.92 -11.83 -12.70
C GLU A 89 9.23 -12.56 -13.87
#